data_2ab382fe110725288b9385897a9ae02e
#
_entry.id   2ab382fe110725288b9385897a9ae02e
#
_cell.length_a   1.000
_cell.length_b   1.000
_cell.length_c   1.000
_cell.angle_alpha   90.00
_cell.angle_beta   90.00
_cell.angle_gamma   90.00
#
_symmetry.space_group_name_H-M   'P 1'
#
loop_
_entity.id
_entity.type
_entity.pdbx_description
1 polymer ?
#
loop_
_entity_poly.entity_id
_entity_poly.type
_entity_poly.pdbx_seq_one_letter_code
_entity_poly.pdbx_strand_id
1 'polypeptide(L)'
;MLNNSILNDLSLYGEEFMLGHGKTACLLIHGFCCGPIQMREIAEHLCKWGFTARGILLPGHCRNMGGLSVNLHHDWKEKVASEYQQLQMHYEEVIVIGFSLGALLTLQLALEYPIERIILMGTPIFIIREYLPTQSLIRICKNF
;
A
#
# COMPACT_ATOMS: atom_id res chain seq x y z
N MET A 1 29.82 -12.21 -1.49
CA MET A 1 28.80 -12.59 -2.51
C MET A 1 27.52 -12.92 -1.78
N LEU A 2 26.48 -12.13 -1.94
CA LEU A 2 25.15 -12.43 -1.39
C LEU A 2 24.61 -13.67 -2.09
N ASN A 3 24.15 -14.62 -1.30
CA ASN A 3 23.68 -15.92 -1.80
C ASN A 3 22.43 -15.73 -2.67
N ASN A 4 22.34 -16.41 -3.81
CA ASN A 4 21.19 -16.30 -4.74
C ASN A 4 19.82 -16.53 -4.09
N SER A 5 19.77 -17.26 -2.97
CA SER A 5 18.55 -17.45 -2.19
C SER A 5 18.06 -16.14 -1.53
N ILE A 6 18.98 -15.28 -1.07
CA ILE A 6 18.64 -13.98 -0.45
C ILE A 6 18.19 -12.98 -1.52
N LEU A 7 18.80 -13.02 -2.73
CA LEU A 7 18.39 -12.15 -3.85
C LEU A 7 17.00 -12.53 -4.38
N ASN A 8 16.68 -13.84 -4.41
CA ASN A 8 15.33 -14.30 -4.75
C ASN A 8 14.29 -13.91 -3.68
N ASP A 9 14.66 -13.91 -2.41
CA ASP A 9 13.82 -13.47 -1.31
C ASP A 9 13.53 -11.96 -1.38
N LEU A 10 14.53 -11.14 -1.74
CA LEU A 10 14.38 -9.69 -1.93
C LEU A 10 13.46 -9.35 -3.12
N SER A 11 13.41 -10.17 -4.17
CA SER A 11 12.51 -9.94 -5.30
C SER A 11 11.03 -10.05 -4.90
N LEU A 12 10.71 -10.94 -3.96
CA LEU A 12 9.35 -11.16 -3.46
C LEU A 12 8.80 -9.95 -2.66
N TYR A 13 9.68 -9.12 -2.09
CA TYR A 13 9.25 -7.94 -1.33
C TYR A 13 8.47 -6.93 -2.16
N GLY A 14 8.81 -6.81 -3.43
CA GLY A 14 8.19 -5.86 -4.36
C GLY A 14 7.12 -6.49 -5.27
N GLU A 15 6.84 -7.78 -5.18
CA GLU A 15 5.84 -8.42 -6.00
C GLU A 15 4.42 -8.06 -5.58
N GLU A 16 3.68 -7.47 -6.50
CA GLU A 16 2.24 -7.32 -6.36
C GLU A 16 1.55 -8.68 -6.43
N PHE A 17 0.43 -8.82 -5.76
CA PHE A 17 -0.31 -10.08 -5.78
C PHE A 17 -1.82 -9.87 -5.85
N MET A 18 -2.50 -10.91 -6.36
CA MET A 18 -3.94 -11.09 -6.28
C MET A 18 -4.20 -12.50 -5.75
N LEU A 19 -4.94 -12.61 -4.66
CA LEU A 19 -5.26 -13.87 -4.00
C LEU A 19 -6.76 -14.00 -3.78
N GLY A 20 -7.25 -15.25 -3.77
CA GLY A 20 -8.66 -15.55 -3.49
C GLY A 20 -9.55 -15.37 -4.71
N HIS A 21 -10.86 -15.68 -4.53
CA HIS A 21 -11.87 -15.68 -5.59
C HIS A 21 -13.22 -15.15 -5.08
N GLY A 22 -13.20 -14.34 -4.02
CA GLY A 22 -14.41 -13.73 -3.45
C GLY A 22 -14.97 -12.64 -4.35
N LYS A 23 -16.25 -12.32 -4.16
CA LYS A 23 -16.94 -11.23 -4.88
C LYS A 23 -16.64 -9.85 -4.31
N THR A 24 -16.18 -9.78 -3.08
CA THR A 24 -15.67 -8.57 -2.42
C THR A 24 -14.15 -8.56 -2.52
N ALA A 25 -13.58 -7.49 -3.06
CA ALA A 25 -12.14 -7.29 -3.11
C ALA A 25 -11.65 -6.46 -1.93
N CYS A 26 -10.45 -6.80 -1.43
CA CYS A 26 -9.71 -6.01 -0.45
C CYS A 26 -8.46 -5.42 -1.14
N LEU A 27 -8.40 -4.10 -1.30
CA LEU A 27 -7.21 -3.40 -1.76
C LEU A 27 -6.28 -3.16 -0.57
N LEU A 28 -5.08 -3.72 -0.63
CA LEU A 28 -4.11 -3.71 0.46
C LEU A 28 -2.94 -2.78 0.13
N ILE A 29 -2.72 -1.75 0.98
CA ILE A 29 -1.73 -0.71 0.76
C ILE A 29 -0.69 -0.75 1.89
N HIS A 30 0.56 -1.04 1.54
CA HIS A 30 1.67 -1.18 2.48
C HIS A 30 2.18 0.17 3.03
N GLY A 31 3.02 0.11 4.06
CA GLY A 31 3.66 1.26 4.69
C GLY A 31 4.90 1.76 3.94
N PHE A 32 5.44 2.89 4.43
CA PHE A 32 6.67 3.49 3.89
C PHE A 32 7.87 2.55 4.03
N CYS A 33 8.75 2.56 3.05
CA CYS A 33 9.92 1.68 2.96
C CYS A 33 9.64 0.17 2.99
N CYS A 34 8.38 -0.23 2.75
CA CYS A 34 7.95 -1.61 2.66
C CYS A 34 7.48 -1.97 1.25
N GLY A 35 6.90 -3.14 1.09
CA GLY A 35 6.30 -3.62 -0.15
C GLY A 35 5.05 -4.44 0.12
N PRO A 36 4.41 -4.98 -0.93
CA PRO A 36 3.19 -5.76 -0.81
C PRO A 36 3.29 -6.95 0.14
N ILE A 37 4.47 -7.52 0.29
CA ILE A 37 4.74 -8.63 1.21
C ILE A 37 4.31 -8.33 2.66
N GLN A 38 4.38 -7.06 3.09
CA GLN A 38 3.94 -6.64 4.43
C GLN A 38 2.47 -6.95 4.68
N MET A 39 1.66 -6.96 3.62
CA MET A 39 0.22 -7.19 3.69
C MET A 39 -0.16 -8.64 3.37
N ARG A 40 0.82 -9.49 3.09
CA ARG A 40 0.59 -10.85 2.58
C ARG A 40 -0.15 -11.75 3.57
N GLU A 41 0.24 -11.74 4.83
CA GLU A 41 -0.39 -12.55 5.87
C GLU A 41 -1.87 -12.16 6.05
N ILE A 42 -2.17 -10.86 6.07
CA ILE A 42 -3.54 -10.35 6.11
C ILE A 42 -4.33 -10.83 4.89
N ALA A 43 -3.73 -10.74 3.70
CA ALA A 43 -4.35 -11.20 2.46
C ALA A 43 -4.73 -12.68 2.52
N GLU A 44 -3.84 -13.53 3.04
CA GLU A 44 -4.09 -14.97 3.17
C GLU A 44 -5.25 -15.29 4.14
N HIS A 45 -5.38 -14.51 5.22
CA HIS A 45 -6.52 -14.64 6.13
C HIS A 45 -7.83 -14.16 5.49
N LEU A 46 -7.81 -13.03 4.79
CA LEU A 46 -8.96 -12.53 4.05
C LEU A 46 -9.45 -13.55 3.01
N CYS A 47 -8.54 -14.20 2.31
CA CYS A 47 -8.89 -15.25 1.34
C CYS A 47 -9.55 -16.46 2.01
N LYS A 48 -9.10 -16.88 3.19
CA LYS A 48 -9.75 -17.95 3.97
C LYS A 48 -11.18 -17.58 4.38
N TRP A 49 -11.48 -16.30 4.51
CA TRP A 49 -12.82 -15.79 4.81
C TRP A 49 -13.66 -15.49 3.56
N GLY A 50 -13.17 -15.83 2.38
CA GLY A 50 -13.92 -15.73 1.13
C GLY A 50 -13.80 -14.38 0.42
N PHE A 51 -12.81 -13.57 0.77
CA PHE A 51 -12.49 -12.32 0.05
C PHE A 51 -11.48 -12.56 -1.07
N THR A 52 -11.41 -11.64 -2.02
CA THR A 52 -10.26 -11.48 -2.91
C THR A 52 -9.36 -10.38 -2.34
N ALA A 53 -8.05 -10.62 -2.31
CA ALA A 53 -7.08 -9.66 -1.78
C ALA A 53 -6.08 -9.22 -2.86
N ARG A 54 -5.98 -7.92 -3.10
CA ARG A 54 -5.04 -7.29 -4.03
C ARG A 54 -4.00 -6.51 -3.24
N GLY A 55 -2.75 -6.97 -3.23
CA GLY A 55 -1.61 -6.24 -2.66
C GLY A 55 -0.85 -5.48 -3.74
N ILE A 56 -0.73 -4.18 -3.61
CA ILE A 56 -0.10 -3.29 -4.59
C ILE A 56 1.25 -2.78 -4.11
N LEU A 57 2.13 -2.46 -5.07
CA LEU A 57 3.41 -1.80 -4.83
C LEU A 57 3.29 -0.30 -5.10
N LEU A 58 3.57 0.51 -4.09
CA LEU A 58 3.65 1.96 -4.26
C LEU A 58 4.91 2.35 -5.06
N PRO A 59 4.80 3.25 -6.03
CA PRO A 59 5.95 3.72 -6.82
C PRO A 59 7.16 4.12 -5.97
N GLY A 60 8.36 3.77 -6.41
CA GLY A 60 9.62 4.08 -5.73
C GLY A 60 9.96 3.19 -4.52
N HIS A 61 9.09 2.24 -4.12
CA HIS A 61 9.37 1.27 -3.07
C HIS A 61 10.03 0.01 -3.64
N CYS A 62 10.77 -0.73 -2.82
CA CYS A 62 11.46 -2.00 -3.16
C CYS A 62 12.43 -1.94 -4.35
N ARG A 63 12.75 -0.77 -4.87
CA ARG A 63 13.73 -0.54 -5.93
C ARG A 63 14.79 0.44 -5.45
N ASN A 64 15.95 0.47 -6.10
CA ASN A 64 17.03 1.40 -5.75
C ASN A 64 16.49 2.83 -5.63
N MET A 65 16.66 3.41 -4.46
CA MET A 65 16.17 4.76 -4.09
C MET A 65 16.72 5.91 -4.99
N GLY A 66 17.62 5.61 -5.93
CA GLY A 66 18.22 6.58 -6.86
C GLY A 66 17.32 7.09 -7.98
N GLY A 67 16.09 6.57 -8.10
CA GLY A 67 15.11 6.96 -9.12
C GLY A 67 13.82 7.54 -8.54
N LEU A 68 13.85 8.05 -7.31
CA LEU A 68 12.70 8.69 -6.68
C LEU A 68 12.24 9.90 -7.50
N SER A 69 11.07 9.78 -8.12
CA SER A 69 10.37 10.88 -8.78
C SER A 69 10.21 12.08 -7.82
N VAL A 70 10.28 13.28 -8.36
CA VAL A 70 10.10 14.52 -7.59
C VAL A 70 8.67 14.63 -7.03
N ASN A 71 7.73 13.83 -7.52
CA ASN A 71 6.31 13.85 -7.22
C ASN A 71 5.78 12.54 -6.61
N LEU A 72 6.54 11.86 -5.78
CA LEU A 72 6.18 10.56 -5.20
C LEU A 72 4.77 10.50 -4.60
N HIS A 73 4.35 11.54 -3.89
CA HIS A 73 3.02 11.58 -3.29
C HIS A 73 1.90 11.54 -4.35
N HIS A 74 2.05 12.29 -5.43
CA HIS A 74 1.11 12.27 -6.55
C HIS A 74 1.07 10.88 -7.21
N ASP A 75 2.24 10.30 -7.48
CA ASP A 75 2.36 8.97 -8.09
C ASP A 75 1.70 7.88 -7.22
N TRP A 76 1.83 7.98 -5.87
CA TRP A 76 1.16 7.07 -4.94
C TRP A 76 -0.36 7.22 -4.98
N LYS A 77 -0.87 8.45 -4.99
CA LYS A 77 -2.31 8.72 -5.11
C LYS A 77 -2.88 8.15 -6.39
N GLU A 78 -2.24 8.42 -7.53
CA GLU A 78 -2.66 7.91 -8.83
C GLU A 78 -2.66 6.39 -8.87
N LYS A 79 -1.60 5.75 -8.34
CA LYS A 79 -1.53 4.28 -8.26
C LYS A 79 -2.69 3.72 -7.45
N VAL A 80 -2.94 4.24 -6.25
CA VAL A 80 -4.01 3.76 -5.36
C VAL A 80 -5.39 3.99 -6.00
N ALA A 81 -5.63 5.16 -6.58
CA ALA A 81 -6.90 5.48 -7.24
C ALA A 81 -7.15 4.58 -8.46
N SER A 82 -6.14 4.36 -9.28
CA SER A 82 -6.23 3.47 -10.46
C SER A 82 -6.56 2.04 -10.06
N GLU A 83 -5.88 1.48 -9.05
CA GLU A 83 -6.13 0.12 -8.57
C GLU A 83 -7.53 -0.03 -7.97
N TYR A 84 -7.97 0.97 -7.19
CA TYR A 84 -9.34 1.00 -6.66
C TYR A 84 -10.39 1.00 -7.76
N GLN A 85 -10.25 1.87 -8.76
CA GLN A 85 -11.17 1.96 -9.90
C GLN A 85 -11.20 0.65 -10.71
N GLN A 86 -10.05 0.02 -10.94
CA GLN A 86 -9.99 -1.28 -11.62
C GLN A 86 -10.75 -2.37 -10.84
N LEU A 87 -10.57 -2.41 -9.52
CA LEU A 87 -11.30 -3.37 -8.69
C LEU A 87 -12.81 -3.10 -8.70
N GLN A 88 -13.24 -1.84 -8.66
CA GLN A 88 -14.68 -1.48 -8.74
C GLN A 88 -15.36 -1.96 -10.03
N MET A 89 -14.63 -2.10 -11.13
CA MET A 89 -15.21 -2.62 -12.38
C MET A 89 -15.49 -4.12 -12.36
N HIS A 90 -14.84 -4.86 -11.46
CA HIS A 90 -14.85 -6.33 -11.48
C HIS A 90 -15.43 -6.97 -10.22
N TYR A 91 -15.61 -6.21 -9.14
CA TYR A 91 -16.07 -6.72 -7.85
C TYR A 91 -17.33 -5.99 -7.38
N GLU A 92 -18.19 -6.71 -6.66
CA GLU A 92 -19.44 -6.15 -6.13
C GLU A 92 -19.16 -5.06 -5.07
N GLU A 93 -18.04 -5.20 -4.37
CA GLU A 93 -17.59 -4.27 -3.33
C GLU A 93 -16.06 -4.24 -3.25
N VAL A 94 -15.50 -3.08 -2.90
CA VAL A 94 -14.08 -2.91 -2.63
C VAL A 94 -13.88 -2.31 -1.24
N ILE A 95 -13.21 -3.08 -0.36
CA ILE A 95 -12.73 -2.64 0.94
C ILE A 95 -11.29 -2.17 0.78
N VAL A 96 -10.94 -0.99 1.29
CA VAL A 96 -9.56 -0.49 1.22
C VAL A 96 -8.91 -0.60 2.59
N ILE A 97 -7.75 -1.27 2.64
CA ILE A 97 -7.01 -1.57 3.88
C ILE A 97 -5.61 -1.00 3.76
N GLY A 98 -5.28 -0.01 4.59
CA GLY A 98 -3.98 0.64 4.57
C GLY A 98 -3.20 0.49 5.88
N PHE A 99 -1.89 0.32 5.77
CA PHE A 99 -0.98 0.30 6.91
C PHE A 99 -0.04 1.51 6.89
N SER A 100 0.06 2.25 8.00
CA SER A 100 0.95 3.41 8.17
C SER A 100 0.76 4.45 7.05
N LEU A 101 1.73 4.65 6.16
CA LEU A 101 1.58 5.49 4.96
C LEU A 101 0.37 5.06 4.11
N GLY A 102 0.18 3.75 3.94
CA GLY A 102 -0.96 3.21 3.22
C GLY A 102 -2.31 3.59 3.86
N ALA A 103 -2.35 3.74 5.18
CA ALA A 103 -3.54 4.22 5.88
C ALA A 103 -3.85 5.69 5.58
N LEU A 104 -2.83 6.55 5.46
CA LEU A 104 -3.01 7.94 5.03
C LEU A 104 -3.53 8.03 3.58
N LEU A 105 -2.96 7.21 2.68
CA LEU A 105 -3.42 7.12 1.28
C LEU A 105 -4.86 6.58 1.19
N THR A 106 -5.23 5.65 2.06
CA THR A 106 -6.61 5.14 2.17
C THR A 106 -7.57 6.24 2.60
N LEU A 107 -7.23 7.04 3.61
CA LEU A 107 -8.03 8.19 4.02
C LEU A 107 -8.19 9.20 2.89
N GLN A 108 -7.11 9.52 2.20
CA GLN A 108 -7.13 10.45 1.09
C GLN A 108 -8.02 9.94 -0.05
N LEU A 109 -7.91 8.66 -0.40
CA LEU A 109 -8.78 8.04 -1.39
C LEU A 109 -10.26 8.14 -1.00
N ALA A 110 -10.59 7.90 0.28
CA ALA A 110 -11.96 7.98 0.79
C ALA A 110 -12.55 9.40 0.80
N LEU A 111 -11.73 10.46 0.72
CA LEU A 111 -12.20 11.83 0.52
C LEU A 111 -12.58 12.11 -0.94
N GLU A 112 -12.02 11.35 -1.88
CA GLU A 112 -12.21 11.57 -3.32
C GLU A 112 -13.21 10.57 -3.96
N TYR A 113 -13.38 9.40 -3.34
CA TYR A 113 -14.21 8.31 -3.87
C TYR A 113 -15.23 7.82 -2.83
N PRO A 114 -16.43 7.38 -3.23
CA PRO A 114 -17.45 6.85 -2.33
C PRO A 114 -17.08 5.43 -1.88
N ILE A 115 -16.16 5.31 -0.94
CA ILE A 115 -15.74 4.02 -0.38
C ILE A 115 -16.58 3.72 0.85
N GLU A 116 -17.29 2.59 0.84
CA GLU A 116 -18.17 2.22 1.95
C GLU A 116 -17.42 1.74 3.19
N ARG A 117 -16.29 1.04 2.97
CA ARG A 117 -15.51 0.44 4.07
C ARG A 117 -14.01 0.63 3.88
N ILE A 118 -13.38 1.17 4.91
CA ILE A 118 -11.93 1.30 5.02
C ILE A 118 -11.45 0.70 6.33
N ILE A 119 -10.24 0.15 6.32
CA ILE A 119 -9.53 -0.32 7.51
C ILE A 119 -8.18 0.38 7.57
N LEU A 120 -7.94 1.04 8.68
CA LEU A 120 -6.73 1.84 8.91
C LEU A 120 -5.91 1.21 10.04
N MET A 121 -4.68 0.85 9.74
CA MET A 121 -3.77 0.22 10.69
C MET A 121 -2.53 1.08 10.90
N GLY A 122 -2.23 1.40 12.17
CA GLY A 122 -1.04 2.16 12.54
C GLY A 122 -0.94 3.54 11.86
N THR A 123 -2.06 4.24 11.71
CA THR A 123 -2.15 5.53 11.02
C THR A 123 -1.34 6.60 11.76
N PRO A 124 -0.32 7.21 11.15
CA PRO A 124 0.51 8.23 11.80
C PRO A 124 -0.19 9.59 11.76
N ILE A 125 -1.23 9.80 12.60
CA ILE A 125 -1.98 11.06 12.68
C ILE A 125 -1.11 12.19 13.22
N PHE A 126 -0.18 11.85 14.14
CA PHE A 126 0.81 12.78 14.67
C PHE A 126 2.22 12.23 14.46
N ILE A 127 3.09 13.03 13.87
CA ILE A 127 4.51 12.71 13.75
C ILE A 127 5.27 13.59 14.73
N ILE A 128 5.81 12.99 15.81
CA ILE A 128 6.64 13.70 16.78
C ILE A 128 8.01 13.92 16.13
N ARG A 129 8.33 15.16 15.84
CA ARG A 129 9.53 15.61 15.12
C ARG A 129 10.85 15.15 15.76
N GLU A 130 10.84 14.90 17.07
CA GLU A 130 12.03 14.57 17.86
C GLU A 130 12.61 13.18 17.57
N TYR A 131 11.83 12.28 16.99
CA TYR A 131 12.25 10.89 16.73
C TYR A 131 12.61 10.59 15.27
N LEU A 132 12.51 11.57 14.37
CA LEU A 132 12.79 11.36 12.95
C LEU A 132 14.01 12.17 12.50
N PRO A 133 15.20 11.54 12.35
CA PRO A 133 16.42 12.25 11.98
C PRO A 133 16.49 12.67 10.51
N THR A 134 15.43 12.48 9.71
CA THR A 134 15.49 12.69 8.26
C THR A 134 14.52 13.76 7.77
N GLN A 135 15.09 14.81 7.15
CA GLN A 135 14.35 15.86 6.43
C GLN A 135 13.41 15.32 5.33
N SER A 136 13.66 14.10 4.86
CA SER A 136 12.88 13.43 3.80
C SER A 136 11.47 13.06 4.24
N LEU A 137 11.29 12.52 5.46
CA LEU A 137 9.96 12.18 6.01
C LEU A 137 9.12 13.43 6.27
N ILE A 138 9.75 14.51 6.73
CA ILE A 138 9.08 15.80 6.97
C ILE A 138 8.54 16.40 5.66
N ARG A 139 9.22 16.18 4.54
CA ARG A 139 8.80 16.65 3.22
C ARG A 139 7.57 15.90 2.71
N ILE A 140 7.49 14.59 3.01
CA ILE A 140 6.34 13.75 2.67
C ILE A 140 5.11 14.19 3.46
N CYS A 141 5.25 14.42 4.79
CA CYS A 141 4.14 14.79 5.66
C CYS A 141 3.65 16.24 5.51
N LYS A 142 4.45 17.15 4.93
CA LYS A 142 4.02 18.54 4.67
C LYS A 142 3.06 18.67 3.49
N ASN A 143 2.92 17.63 2.68
CA ASN A 143 2.05 17.63 1.51
C ASN A 143 0.73 16.86 1.76
N PHE A 144 0.52 16.35 2.97
CA PHE A 144 -0.76 15.91 3.52
C PHE A 144 -1.37 17.03 4.35
#